data_886c5a17fb3e48042e653033506c186c
#
_entry.id   886c5a17fb3e48042e653033506c186c
#
_cell.length_a   1.000
_cell.length_b   1.000
_cell.length_c   1.000
_cell.angle_alpha   90.00
_cell.angle_beta   90.00
_cell.angle_gamma   90.00
#
_symmetry.space_group_name_H-M   'P 1'
#
loop_
_entity.id
_entity.type
_entity.pdbx_description
1 polymer ?
#
loop_
_entity_poly.entity_id
_entity_poly.type
_entity_poly.pdbx_seq_one_letter_code
_entity_poly.pdbx_strand_id
1 'polypeptide(L)'
;IEYQEGRAHGLKAIEVKNGPLRFVSMADRALDVCQFEYRGENLTFLSKPGLNGRNQFDTNGLEAQRSIMGGLFFTCGFENICAPYVTPEGGKYPAGSFPMHGRIRTTPAEHVSSDAHWTAEGDYVLEVSGEMREAELFGENLVMRRKITSVYGQPSITVEDEVTNESFRDEPLMWMYHC
;
A
#
# COMPACT_ATOMS: atom_id res chain seq x y z
N ILE A 1 2.48 12.70 -9.77
CA ILE A 1 3.94 12.82 -9.56
C ILE A 1 4.61 11.58 -10.15
N GLU A 2 5.74 11.76 -10.82
CA GLU A 2 6.65 10.68 -11.20
C GLU A 2 8.06 11.08 -10.76
N TYR A 3 8.72 10.21 -10.01
CA TYR A 3 10.06 10.47 -9.51
C TYR A 3 11.10 10.18 -10.59
N GLN A 4 12.00 11.12 -10.85
CA GLN A 4 12.91 11.07 -12.01
C GLN A 4 14.32 10.58 -11.67
N GLU A 5 14.70 10.53 -10.38
CA GLU A 5 16.07 10.27 -9.99
C GLU A 5 16.22 9.30 -8.81
N GLY A 6 17.42 8.79 -8.66
CA GLY A 6 17.84 7.98 -7.53
C GLY A 6 17.06 6.68 -7.39
N ARG A 7 16.91 6.21 -6.16
CA ARG A 7 16.22 4.95 -5.86
C ARG A 7 14.72 5.02 -6.11
N ALA A 8 14.15 6.22 -6.14
CA ALA A 8 12.73 6.43 -6.40
C ALA A 8 12.40 6.53 -7.91
N HIS A 9 13.39 6.49 -8.80
CA HIS A 9 13.18 6.65 -10.23
C HIS A 9 12.09 5.75 -10.77
N GLY A 10 11.14 6.35 -11.50
CA GLY A 10 10.00 5.67 -12.12
C GLY A 10 8.82 5.38 -11.19
N LEU A 11 8.94 5.63 -9.88
CA LEU A 11 7.80 5.51 -8.98
C LEU A 11 6.75 6.59 -9.26
N LYS A 12 5.50 6.20 -9.21
CA LYS A 12 4.34 7.08 -9.42
C LYS A 12 3.61 7.32 -8.10
N ALA A 13 3.14 8.55 -7.92
CA ALA A 13 2.37 8.93 -6.75
C ALA A 13 1.28 9.92 -7.10
N ILE A 14 0.24 9.96 -6.30
CA ILE A 14 -0.86 10.92 -6.36
C ILE A 14 -0.72 11.87 -5.18
N GLU A 15 -0.67 13.17 -5.44
CA GLU A 15 -0.70 14.21 -4.42
C GLU A 15 -2.13 14.74 -4.30
N VAL A 16 -2.62 14.80 -3.07
CA VAL A 16 -3.93 15.36 -2.73
C VAL A 16 -3.74 16.53 -1.76
N LYS A 17 -4.43 17.63 -2.03
CA LYS A 17 -4.49 18.83 -1.18
C LYS A 17 -5.94 19.22 -0.95
N ASN A 18 -6.37 19.19 0.30
CA ASN A 18 -7.76 19.51 0.66
C ASN A 18 -7.92 20.84 1.41
N GLY A 19 -6.95 21.74 1.29
CA GLY A 19 -6.85 22.98 2.06
C GLY A 19 -5.82 22.81 3.18
N PRO A 20 -6.20 22.49 4.41
CA PRO A 20 -5.24 22.37 5.52
C PRO A 20 -4.40 21.10 5.49
N LEU A 21 -4.83 20.08 4.77
CA LEU A 21 -4.20 18.77 4.72
C LEU A 21 -3.62 18.49 3.34
N ARG A 22 -2.43 17.89 3.33
CA ARG A 22 -1.78 17.38 2.14
C ARG A 22 -1.31 15.95 2.39
N PHE A 23 -1.53 15.06 1.44
CA PHE A 23 -0.92 13.73 1.49
C PHE A 23 -0.45 13.26 0.11
N VAL A 24 0.48 12.32 0.12
CA VAL A 24 0.99 11.67 -1.09
C VAL A 24 0.83 10.17 -0.95
N SER A 25 0.05 9.60 -1.87
CA SER A 25 -0.19 8.16 -1.98
C SER A 25 0.65 7.57 -3.10
N MET A 26 1.32 6.45 -2.83
CA MET A 26 2.27 5.79 -3.73
C MET A 26 1.57 4.73 -4.59
N ALA A 27 1.33 5.02 -5.86
CA ALA A 27 0.69 4.07 -6.78
C ALA A 27 1.48 2.75 -6.91
N ASP A 28 2.79 2.80 -6.85
CA ASP A 28 3.65 1.60 -6.95
C ASP A 28 3.88 0.88 -5.62
N ARG A 29 3.17 1.28 -4.57
CA ARG A 29 3.28 0.71 -3.22
C ARG A 29 1.93 0.63 -2.54
N ALA A 30 1.05 -0.19 -3.10
CA ALA A 30 -0.29 -0.47 -2.57
C ALA A 30 -1.13 0.78 -2.26
N LEU A 31 -0.87 1.92 -2.90
CA LEU A 31 -1.45 3.23 -2.56
C LEU A 31 -1.16 3.67 -1.11
N ASP A 32 -0.13 3.14 -0.48
CA ASP A 32 0.29 3.55 0.87
C ASP A 32 0.66 5.04 0.91
N VAL A 33 0.39 5.68 2.05
CA VAL A 33 0.61 7.12 2.21
C VAL A 33 2.02 7.40 2.71
N CYS A 34 2.89 7.91 1.84
CA CYS A 34 4.29 8.18 2.16
C CYS A 34 4.52 9.56 2.80
N GLN A 35 3.64 10.52 2.55
CA GLN A 35 3.70 11.85 3.15
C GLN A 35 2.31 12.26 3.61
N PHE A 36 2.25 12.89 4.77
CA PHE A 36 1.03 13.43 5.34
C PHE A 36 1.36 14.68 6.13
N GLU A 37 0.75 15.79 5.73
CA GLU A 37 1.03 17.10 6.30
C GLU A 37 -0.28 17.77 6.72
N TYR A 38 -0.26 18.42 7.87
CA TYR A 38 -1.36 19.25 8.33
C TYR A 38 -0.86 20.67 8.58
N ARG A 39 -1.42 21.65 7.86
CA ARG A 39 -1.03 23.08 7.95
C ARG A 39 0.47 23.30 7.75
N GLY A 40 1.12 22.51 6.89
CA GLY A 40 2.55 22.58 6.61
C GLY A 40 3.45 21.80 7.57
N GLU A 41 2.90 21.23 8.63
CA GLU A 41 3.64 20.36 9.55
C GLU A 41 3.62 18.92 9.05
N ASN A 42 4.81 18.34 8.88
CA ASN A 42 4.96 16.94 8.48
C ASN A 42 4.65 16.00 9.65
N LEU A 43 3.75 15.05 9.41
CA LEU A 43 3.32 14.06 10.40
C LEU A 43 3.78 12.63 10.05
N THR A 44 4.73 12.51 9.12
CA THR A 44 5.22 11.21 8.66
C THR A 44 6.70 11.01 8.92
N PHE A 45 7.10 9.76 8.95
CA PHE A 45 8.49 9.34 9.05
C PHE A 45 8.87 8.47 7.85
N LEU A 46 9.76 8.95 6.99
CA LEU A 46 10.39 8.10 5.99
C LEU A 46 11.60 7.39 6.61
N SER A 47 11.67 6.09 6.40
CA SER A 47 12.81 5.27 6.83
C SER A 47 14.11 5.65 6.10
N LYS A 48 15.26 5.16 6.55
CA LYS A 48 16.54 5.35 5.83
C LYS A 48 16.54 4.80 4.40
N PRO A 49 15.94 3.64 4.07
CA PRO A 49 15.67 3.22 2.70
C PRO A 49 14.84 4.22 1.92
N GLY A 50 13.86 4.86 2.53
CA GLY A 50 12.97 5.84 1.91
C GLY A 50 12.17 5.27 0.74
N LEU A 51 11.87 6.14 -0.22
CA LEU A 51 11.24 5.73 -1.47
C LEU A 51 12.28 5.02 -2.34
N ASN A 52 12.00 3.79 -2.71
CA ASN A 52 12.82 3.03 -3.64
C ASN A 52 11.95 2.26 -4.63
N GLY A 53 12.53 2.03 -5.80
CA GLY A 53 11.86 1.38 -6.91
C GLY A 53 11.39 -0.02 -6.55
N ARG A 54 10.33 -0.41 -7.21
CA ARG A 54 9.79 -1.76 -7.21
C ARG A 54 10.86 -2.74 -7.67
N ASN A 55 10.98 -3.87 -7.01
CA ASN A 55 11.90 -4.97 -7.36
C ASN A 55 13.40 -4.61 -7.36
N GLN A 56 13.82 -3.53 -6.76
CA GLN A 56 15.25 -3.26 -6.57
C GLN A 56 15.90 -4.25 -5.62
N PHE A 57 15.12 -4.84 -4.74
CA PHE A 57 15.57 -5.83 -3.78
C PHE A 57 14.60 -7.01 -3.77
N ASP A 58 15.13 -8.21 -3.77
CA ASP A 58 14.32 -9.37 -3.47
C ASP A 58 13.75 -9.20 -2.05
N THR A 59 12.46 -9.41 -1.93
CA THR A 59 11.76 -9.23 -0.66
C THR A 59 11.84 -10.44 0.26
N ASN A 60 12.52 -11.49 -0.16
CA ASN A 60 12.69 -12.70 0.64
C ASN A 60 13.49 -12.42 1.93
N GLY A 61 13.05 -13.05 3.01
CA GLY A 61 13.71 -12.95 4.29
C GLY A 61 13.83 -11.51 4.79
N LEU A 62 14.97 -11.18 5.39
CA LEU A 62 15.27 -9.87 5.96
C LEU A 62 15.64 -8.80 4.93
N GLU A 63 15.88 -9.15 3.67
CA GLU A 63 16.14 -8.18 2.61
C GLU A 63 14.98 -7.19 2.43
N ALA A 64 13.76 -7.59 2.83
CA ALA A 64 12.61 -6.72 2.90
C ALA A 64 12.86 -5.40 3.64
N GLN A 65 13.72 -5.41 4.67
CA GLN A 65 14.10 -4.20 5.42
C GLN A 65 14.76 -3.11 4.56
N ARG A 66 15.34 -3.49 3.41
CA ARG A 66 15.96 -2.54 2.47
C ARG A 66 14.93 -1.78 1.63
N SER A 67 13.67 -2.19 1.67
CA SER A 67 12.58 -1.61 0.89
C SER A 67 11.40 -1.12 1.74
N ILE A 68 11.51 -1.13 3.06
CA ILE A 68 10.49 -0.56 3.95
C ILE A 68 10.55 0.95 3.85
N MET A 69 9.46 1.54 3.39
CA MET A 69 9.34 2.98 3.14
C MET A 69 9.13 3.79 4.42
N GLY A 70 8.31 3.30 5.34
CA GLY A 70 7.69 4.11 6.38
C GLY A 70 6.50 4.88 5.82
N GLY A 71 6.38 6.14 6.16
CA GLY A 71 5.28 7.02 5.76
C GLY A 71 4.31 7.28 6.90
N LEU A 72 3.07 7.60 6.60
CA LEU A 72 1.97 7.60 7.56
C LEU A 72 1.64 6.16 7.96
N PHE A 73 1.57 5.30 6.95
CA PHE A 73 1.47 3.87 7.10
C PHE A 73 2.00 3.15 5.86
N PHE A 74 2.38 1.90 6.02
CA PHE A 74 2.51 0.94 4.92
C PHE A 74 1.76 -0.35 5.25
N THR A 75 1.17 -0.94 4.23
CA THR A 75 0.33 -2.13 4.35
C THR A 75 1.19 -3.37 4.45
N CYS A 76 0.91 -4.23 5.44
CA CYS A 76 1.52 -5.55 5.60
C CYS A 76 0.47 -6.63 5.37
N GLY A 77 0.82 -7.67 4.71
CA GLY A 77 -0.05 -8.81 4.37
C GLY A 77 0.36 -9.38 3.01
N PHE A 78 -0.43 -10.21 2.39
CA PHE A 78 -1.66 -10.86 2.87
C PHE A 78 -1.33 -12.17 3.59
N GLU A 79 -0.18 -12.72 3.25
CA GLU A 79 0.27 -14.03 3.71
C GLU A 79 1.12 -13.94 4.97
N ASN A 80 1.71 -12.78 5.23
CA ASN A 80 2.58 -12.55 6.39
C ASN A 80 2.57 -11.06 6.81
N ILE A 81 2.48 -10.82 8.11
CA ILE A 81 2.50 -9.46 8.69
C ILE A 81 3.71 -9.20 9.59
N CYS A 82 4.60 -10.19 9.77
CA CYS A 82 5.69 -10.11 10.75
C CYS A 82 7.03 -10.54 10.14
N ALA A 83 7.87 -11.19 10.95
CA ALA A 83 9.16 -11.72 10.53
C ALA A 83 9.01 -12.71 9.35
N PRO A 84 10.08 -12.93 8.56
CA PRO A 84 10.05 -13.92 7.50
C PRO A 84 9.59 -15.29 8.04
N TYR A 85 8.77 -15.96 7.27
CA TYR A 85 8.20 -17.24 7.66
C TYR A 85 8.29 -18.25 6.52
N VAL A 86 8.52 -19.51 6.88
CA VAL A 86 8.53 -20.64 5.96
C VAL A 86 7.51 -21.66 6.43
N THR A 87 6.52 -21.98 5.60
CA THR A 87 5.57 -23.07 5.89
C THR A 87 6.25 -24.42 5.72
N PRO A 88 6.12 -25.33 6.70
CA PRO A 88 6.67 -26.66 6.57
C PRO A 88 5.88 -27.49 5.53
N GLU A 89 6.56 -28.42 4.90
CA GLU A 89 5.92 -29.43 4.06
C GLU A 89 4.88 -30.23 4.88
N GLY A 90 3.73 -30.51 4.26
CA GLY A 90 2.63 -31.24 4.89
C GLY A 90 1.80 -30.44 5.88
N GLY A 91 2.02 -29.14 5.99
CA GLY A 91 1.18 -28.25 6.77
C GLY A 91 -0.20 -27.99 6.14
N LYS A 92 -1.05 -27.26 6.85
CA LYS A 92 -2.40 -26.89 6.39
C LYS A 92 -2.39 -26.10 5.08
N TYR A 93 -1.34 -25.33 4.86
CA TYR A 93 -1.16 -24.51 3.65
C TYR A 93 0.00 -25.04 2.82
N PRO A 94 0.04 -24.76 1.52
CA PRO A 94 1.16 -25.14 0.67
C PRO A 94 2.52 -24.69 1.24
N ALA A 95 3.55 -25.49 1.00
CA ALA A 95 4.91 -25.09 1.36
C ALA A 95 5.29 -23.81 0.63
N GLY A 96 5.82 -22.84 1.34
CA GLY A 96 6.17 -21.54 0.78
C GLY A 96 7.07 -20.74 1.70
N SER A 97 7.67 -19.72 1.13
CA SER A 97 8.49 -18.74 1.85
C SER A 97 7.87 -17.35 1.73
N PHE A 98 7.63 -16.73 2.87
CA PHE A 98 6.96 -15.45 2.97
C PHE A 98 7.94 -14.38 3.47
N PRO A 99 8.07 -13.25 2.75
CA PRO A 99 8.94 -12.16 3.16
C PRO A 99 8.42 -11.46 4.41
N MET A 100 9.30 -10.75 5.10
CA MET A 100 8.91 -9.86 6.19
C MET A 100 7.82 -8.89 5.72
N HIS A 101 6.74 -8.80 6.50
CA HIS A 101 5.57 -7.94 6.24
C HIS A 101 4.80 -8.24 4.95
N GLY A 102 5.03 -9.39 4.32
CA GLY A 102 4.33 -9.80 3.11
C GLY A 102 4.76 -9.04 1.85
N ARG A 103 4.06 -9.32 0.76
CA ARG A 103 4.37 -8.77 -0.58
C ARG A 103 3.55 -7.54 -0.93
N ILE A 104 2.36 -7.38 -0.34
CA ILE A 104 1.42 -6.31 -0.70
C ILE A 104 2.06 -4.92 -0.64
N ARG A 105 2.94 -4.64 0.32
CA ARG A 105 3.63 -3.36 0.51
C ARG A 105 4.46 -2.89 -0.70
N THR A 106 4.78 -3.79 -1.63
CA THR A 106 5.52 -3.50 -2.86
C THR A 106 4.73 -3.79 -4.12
N THR A 107 3.47 -4.16 -3.97
CA THR A 107 2.56 -4.42 -5.08
C THR A 107 2.04 -3.10 -5.63
N PRO A 108 2.23 -2.82 -6.93
CA PRO A 108 1.70 -1.62 -7.54
C PRO A 108 0.20 -1.73 -7.75
N ALA A 109 -0.44 -0.57 -7.72
CA ALA A 109 -1.86 -0.45 -8.02
C ALA A 109 -2.11 -0.49 -9.53
N GLU A 110 -3.17 -1.18 -9.89
CA GLU A 110 -3.83 -1.17 -11.20
C GLU A 110 -5.11 -0.34 -11.12
N HIS A 111 -5.67 0.05 -12.27
CA HIS A 111 -6.93 0.81 -12.35
C HIS A 111 -6.94 2.05 -11.43
N VAL A 112 -5.77 2.70 -11.31
CA VAL A 112 -5.62 3.87 -10.44
C VAL A 112 -6.49 5.00 -10.94
N SER A 113 -7.31 5.54 -10.04
CA SER A 113 -8.19 6.68 -10.29
C SER A 113 -7.94 7.78 -9.27
N SER A 114 -8.14 9.01 -9.70
CA SER A 114 -8.25 10.17 -8.81
C SER A 114 -9.45 11.00 -9.25
N ASP A 115 -10.31 11.33 -8.30
CA ASP A 115 -11.55 12.05 -8.55
C ASP A 115 -11.80 13.14 -7.50
N ALA A 116 -12.64 14.09 -7.84
CA ALA A 116 -13.09 15.14 -6.95
C ALA A 116 -14.52 15.51 -7.28
N HIS A 117 -15.44 15.33 -6.34
CA HIS A 117 -16.87 15.49 -6.57
C HIS A 117 -17.60 16.05 -5.35
N TRP A 118 -18.80 16.59 -5.60
CA TRP A 118 -19.75 16.97 -4.55
C TRP A 118 -20.63 15.79 -4.17
N THR A 119 -20.79 15.55 -2.88
CA THR A 119 -21.78 14.60 -2.38
C THR A 119 -23.18 15.23 -2.37
N ALA A 120 -24.21 14.41 -2.17
CA ALA A 120 -25.59 14.89 -2.03
C ALA A 120 -25.79 15.78 -0.78
N GLU A 121 -24.95 15.57 0.23
CA GLU A 121 -24.96 16.32 1.50
C GLU A 121 -24.25 17.67 1.39
N GLY A 122 -23.55 17.93 0.28
CA GLY A 122 -22.86 19.19 0.00
C GLY A 122 -21.39 19.20 0.43
N ASP A 123 -20.81 18.06 0.71
CA ASP A 123 -19.36 17.92 0.93
C ASP A 123 -18.60 17.79 -0.37
N TYR A 124 -17.44 18.44 -0.49
CA TYR A 124 -16.53 18.25 -1.61
C TYR A 124 -15.47 17.21 -1.24
N VAL A 125 -15.57 16.04 -1.87
CA VAL A 125 -14.71 14.88 -1.58
C VAL A 125 -13.61 14.77 -2.64
N LEU A 126 -12.39 14.57 -2.16
CA LEU A 126 -11.24 14.18 -2.97
C LEU A 126 -10.98 12.70 -2.74
N GLU A 127 -10.83 11.94 -3.81
CA GLU A 127 -10.69 10.48 -3.79
C GLU A 127 -9.49 10.01 -4.59
N VAL A 128 -8.79 9.02 -4.05
CA VAL A 128 -7.79 8.21 -4.75
C VAL A 128 -8.17 6.75 -4.57
N SER A 129 -8.23 5.98 -5.65
CA SER A 129 -8.55 4.56 -5.58
C SER A 129 -7.70 3.73 -6.55
N GLY A 130 -7.67 2.42 -6.31
CA GLY A 130 -6.98 1.46 -7.17
C GLY A 130 -7.07 0.04 -6.62
N GLU A 131 -6.61 -0.90 -7.44
CA GLU A 131 -6.60 -2.33 -7.11
C GLU A 131 -5.16 -2.82 -7.02
N MET A 132 -4.88 -3.67 -6.05
CA MET A 132 -3.61 -4.37 -5.90
C MET A 132 -3.89 -5.87 -5.94
N ARG A 133 -3.16 -6.57 -6.80
CA ARG A 133 -3.31 -8.01 -6.96
C ARG A 133 -2.05 -8.73 -6.49
N GLU A 134 -2.22 -9.65 -5.57
CA GLU A 134 -1.19 -10.59 -5.16
C GLU A 134 -1.60 -11.99 -5.66
N ALA A 135 -0.83 -12.52 -6.61
CA ALA A 135 -1.19 -13.76 -7.27
C ALA A 135 0.03 -14.61 -7.64
N GLU A 136 -0.12 -15.92 -7.50
CA GLU A 136 0.81 -16.94 -7.96
C GLU A 136 0.12 -17.83 -9.01
N LEU A 137 0.86 -18.28 -10.03
CA LEU A 137 0.30 -19.04 -11.16
C LEU A 137 -0.54 -20.25 -10.73
N PHE A 138 -0.12 -20.97 -9.69
CA PHE A 138 -0.85 -22.12 -9.14
C PHE A 138 -1.15 -21.93 -7.63
N GLY A 139 -1.08 -20.70 -7.16
CA GLY A 139 -1.25 -20.33 -5.77
C GLY A 139 -2.43 -19.42 -5.51
N GLU A 140 -2.18 -18.44 -4.68
CA GLU A 140 -3.13 -17.41 -4.29
C GLU A 140 -3.52 -16.49 -5.45
N ASN A 141 -4.68 -15.86 -5.32
CA ASN A 141 -5.12 -14.75 -6.14
C ASN A 141 -6.02 -13.85 -5.29
N LEU A 142 -5.39 -12.92 -4.59
CA LEU A 142 -6.05 -11.99 -3.69
C LEU A 142 -6.02 -10.60 -4.31
N VAL A 143 -7.17 -9.94 -4.32
CA VAL A 143 -7.33 -8.59 -4.85
C VAL A 143 -7.75 -7.65 -3.74
N MET A 144 -6.95 -6.63 -3.48
CA MET A 144 -7.30 -5.52 -2.61
C MET A 144 -7.78 -4.34 -3.44
N ARG A 145 -8.97 -3.83 -3.13
CA ARG A 145 -9.45 -2.53 -3.60
C ARG A 145 -9.31 -1.53 -2.49
N ARG A 146 -8.52 -0.51 -2.74
CA ARG A 146 -8.30 0.59 -1.80
C ARG A 146 -8.94 1.85 -2.30
N LYS A 147 -9.61 2.56 -1.38
CA LYS A 147 -10.12 3.90 -1.59
C LYS A 147 -9.66 4.81 -0.44
N ILE A 148 -9.04 5.92 -0.78
CA ILE A 148 -8.61 6.95 0.17
C ILE A 148 -9.41 8.20 -0.13
N THR A 149 -10.19 8.66 0.84
CA THR A 149 -11.01 9.86 0.70
C THR A 149 -10.61 10.95 1.68
N SER A 150 -10.83 12.18 1.28
CA SER A 150 -10.63 13.36 2.12
C SER A 150 -11.69 14.41 1.79
N VAL A 151 -12.43 14.85 2.78
CA VAL A 151 -13.39 15.95 2.61
C VAL A 151 -12.63 17.27 2.64
N TYR A 152 -12.87 18.13 1.67
CA TYR A 152 -12.20 19.43 1.57
C TYR A 152 -12.37 20.25 2.84
N GLY A 153 -11.25 20.75 3.37
CA GLY A 153 -11.20 21.52 4.62
C GLY A 153 -11.15 20.71 5.90
N GLN A 154 -11.39 19.38 5.86
CA GLN A 154 -11.33 18.52 7.05
C GLN A 154 -9.91 18.02 7.30
N PRO A 155 -9.47 17.85 8.59
CA PRO A 155 -8.13 17.41 8.94
C PRO A 155 -8.00 15.88 8.99
N SER A 156 -8.65 15.16 8.09
CA SER A 156 -8.69 13.68 8.10
C SER A 156 -8.69 13.10 6.70
N ILE A 157 -8.23 11.86 6.63
CA ILE A 157 -8.45 10.94 5.52
C ILE A 157 -9.17 9.70 6.04
N THR A 158 -9.94 9.07 5.17
CA THR A 158 -10.50 7.74 5.40
C THR A 158 -9.87 6.78 4.42
N VAL A 159 -9.40 5.64 4.90
CA VAL A 159 -8.89 4.55 4.07
C VAL A 159 -9.87 3.39 4.19
N GLU A 160 -10.41 2.97 3.07
CA GLU A 160 -11.32 1.83 2.95
C GLU A 160 -10.64 0.77 2.09
N ASP A 161 -10.52 -0.44 2.63
CA ASP A 161 -9.93 -1.57 1.95
C ASP A 161 -10.91 -2.73 1.92
N GLU A 162 -11.06 -3.31 0.74
CA GLU A 162 -11.80 -4.54 0.50
C GLU A 162 -10.86 -5.56 -0.10
N VAL A 163 -10.79 -6.76 0.51
CA VAL A 163 -10.00 -7.88 -0.04
C VAL A 163 -10.92 -8.98 -0.51
N THR A 164 -10.77 -9.36 -1.76
CA THR A 164 -11.48 -10.46 -2.38
C THR A 164 -10.53 -11.62 -2.65
N ASN A 165 -10.90 -12.82 -2.23
CA ASN A 165 -10.23 -14.04 -2.64
C ASN A 165 -10.80 -14.50 -3.99
N GLU A 166 -10.00 -14.39 -5.05
CA GLU A 166 -10.33 -14.86 -6.40
C GLU A 166 -9.62 -16.18 -6.74
N SER A 167 -8.95 -16.82 -5.77
CA SER A 167 -8.36 -18.15 -5.97
C SER A 167 -9.40 -19.26 -5.92
N PHE A 168 -8.97 -20.48 -6.30
CA PHE A 168 -9.84 -21.67 -6.33
C PHE A 168 -9.90 -22.41 -4.99
N ARG A 169 -9.32 -21.84 -3.93
CA ARG A 169 -9.24 -22.42 -2.59
C ARG A 169 -9.31 -21.33 -1.52
N ASP A 170 -9.49 -21.74 -0.28
CA ASP A 170 -9.37 -20.82 0.86
C ASP A 170 -7.91 -20.37 1.01
N GLU A 171 -7.71 -19.07 1.10
CA GLU A 171 -6.41 -18.47 1.36
C GLU A 171 -6.38 -17.80 2.75
N PRO A 172 -5.26 -17.89 3.47
CA PRO A 172 -5.13 -17.13 4.70
C PRO A 172 -5.07 -15.64 4.39
N LEU A 173 -5.71 -14.84 5.23
CA LEU A 173 -5.61 -13.39 5.14
C LEU A 173 -5.08 -12.85 6.47
N MET A 174 -3.89 -12.27 6.42
CA MET A 174 -3.31 -11.48 7.50
C MET A 174 -3.25 -10.03 7.06
N TRP A 175 -3.59 -9.13 7.97
CA TRP A 175 -3.69 -7.71 7.65
C TRP A 175 -3.16 -6.82 8.77
N MET A 176 -2.30 -5.88 8.44
CA MET A 176 -1.81 -4.89 9.39
C MET A 176 -1.39 -3.61 8.65
N TYR A 177 -1.70 -2.46 9.23
CA TYR A 177 -1.04 -1.20 8.90
C TYR A 177 0.11 -0.98 9.87
N HIS A 178 1.27 -0.73 9.30
CA HIS A 178 2.45 -0.36 10.08
C HIS A 178 2.59 1.17 10.04
N CYS A 179 2.17 1.83 11.13
CA CYS A 179 2.22 3.29 11.30
C CYS A 179 3.49 3.74 12.02
#